data_18c67fe909e54daac5ebf63c0a3b4929
#
_entry.id   18c67fe909e54daac5ebf63c0a3b4929
#
_cell.length_a   1.000
_cell.length_b   1.000
_cell.length_c   1.000
_cell.angle_alpha   90.00
_cell.angle_beta   90.00
_cell.angle_gamma   90.00
#
_symmetry.space_group_name_H-M   'P 1'
#
loop_
_entity.id
_entity.type
_entity.pdbx_description
1 polymer ?
#
loop_
_entity_poly.entity_id
_entity_poly.type
_entity_poly.pdbx_seq_one_letter_code
_entity_poly.pdbx_strand_id
1 'polypeptide(L)'
;LLDVLNEIENQTNYLFIYSNDINVKRPVSINVNAKAVNSVLAKLFAGKDVAYQMEGTHIVLTKTEKSLNEVSVQQQSKRMENITGVVLDEAGEPIIGASVKVQNTTIGTITDLEGKFKLELPAKSVIEISFIGYRTKTVVVGKEKHISIYMEEDTKALDEVIVVGYGTTSKRKTTAAIASVNAEDIAKVPTANITQSLAGRAPGLIVNTSGGGINNYSSISIRGGATPLFVIDDVICEERDFRNLNPEDVEQMSVLKDAASTAVYGARAANGIIMVVTKQGKAGKMSINYSFNYNLSQPTIMPDKLNSYDAAYYLNQGLANDGMKERFNAEEMELFANGSDPHHYPNVDWQKLAMNTFAPEQRHTLTVTGGSEKVKAYTSFSYYDQQSIYKNNTNNLQRYNYRTNLIADFKEVGVKVT
;
A
#
# COMPACT_ATOMS: atom_id res chain seq x y z
N LEU A 1 0.91 -29.20 31.28
CA LEU A 1 1.69 -28.04 30.85
C LEU A 1 0.80 -26.80 30.80
N LEU A 2 -0.41 -26.93 30.22
CA LEU A 2 -1.37 -25.81 30.11
C LEU A 2 -1.64 -25.15 31.47
N ASP A 3 -1.86 -25.93 32.50
CA ASP A 3 -2.13 -25.40 33.85
C ASP A 3 -0.95 -24.57 34.39
N VAL A 4 0.29 -24.96 34.08
CA VAL A 4 1.50 -24.23 34.48
C VAL A 4 1.62 -22.93 33.67
N LEU A 5 1.28 -22.93 32.38
CA LEU A 5 1.30 -21.72 31.55
C LEU A 5 0.23 -20.73 32.05
N ASN A 6 -1.00 -21.18 32.29
CA ASN A 6 -2.07 -20.36 32.84
C ASN A 6 -1.72 -19.78 34.23
N GLU A 7 -1.03 -20.56 35.07
CA GLU A 7 -0.60 -20.06 36.38
C GLU A 7 0.46 -18.97 36.27
N ILE A 8 1.38 -19.08 35.28
CA ILE A 8 2.35 -18.01 35.01
C ILE A 8 1.64 -16.75 34.49
N GLU A 9 0.66 -16.89 33.60
CA GLU A 9 -0.15 -15.75 33.10
C GLU A 9 -0.93 -15.08 34.22
N ASN A 10 -1.51 -15.83 35.13
CA ASN A 10 -2.26 -15.31 36.28
C ASN A 10 -1.39 -14.56 37.32
N GLN A 11 -0.14 -14.97 37.46
CA GLN A 11 0.81 -14.39 38.41
C GLN A 11 1.68 -13.28 37.82
N THR A 12 1.62 -13.07 36.49
CA THR A 12 2.48 -12.11 35.79
C THR A 12 1.72 -11.39 34.67
N ASN A 13 2.35 -10.38 34.05
CA ASN A 13 1.79 -9.68 32.89
C ASN A 13 2.19 -10.32 31.54
N TYR A 14 2.67 -11.57 31.54
CA TYR A 14 3.03 -12.26 30.32
C TYR A 14 1.88 -13.08 29.77
N LEU A 15 1.77 -13.16 28.42
CA LEU A 15 0.81 -13.97 27.69
C LEU A 15 1.55 -14.99 26.80
N PHE A 16 1.10 -16.23 26.77
CA PHE A 16 1.70 -17.27 25.95
C PHE A 16 1.04 -17.37 24.58
N ILE A 17 1.86 -17.39 23.54
CA ILE A 17 1.44 -17.62 22.15
C ILE A 17 2.07 -18.94 21.70
N TYR A 18 1.25 -19.88 21.24
CA TYR A 18 1.72 -21.17 20.73
C TYR A 18 0.82 -21.72 19.63
N SER A 19 1.42 -22.46 18.69
CA SER A 19 0.67 -23.13 17.61
C SER A 19 0.06 -24.45 18.07
N ASN A 20 -0.89 -24.97 17.30
CA ASN A 20 -1.55 -26.27 17.57
C ASN A 20 -0.60 -27.47 17.54
N ASP A 21 0.63 -27.30 17.03
CA ASP A 21 1.65 -28.35 16.93
C ASP A 21 2.35 -28.61 18.27
N ILE A 22 2.12 -27.77 19.26
CA ILE A 22 2.70 -27.91 20.61
C ILE A 22 1.69 -28.65 21.51
N ASN A 23 2.07 -29.82 21.98
CA ASN A 23 1.22 -30.59 22.90
C ASN A 23 1.22 -29.99 24.32
N VAL A 24 0.32 -29.02 24.53
CA VAL A 24 0.12 -28.35 25.83
C VAL A 24 -0.58 -29.21 26.88
N LYS A 25 -1.20 -30.35 26.49
CA LYS A 25 -1.90 -31.31 27.42
C LYS A 25 -0.95 -32.27 28.10
N ARG A 26 0.36 -32.28 27.76
CA ARG A 26 1.32 -33.19 28.40
C ARG A 26 1.47 -32.86 29.89
N PRO A 27 1.61 -33.89 30.75
CA PRO A 27 1.83 -33.71 32.19
C PRO A 27 3.23 -33.12 32.41
N VAL A 28 3.32 -32.07 33.23
CA VAL A 28 4.60 -31.48 33.69
C VAL A 28 4.47 -31.17 35.17
N SER A 29 5.53 -31.42 35.93
CA SER A 29 5.62 -31.03 37.35
C SER A 29 6.83 -30.13 37.51
N ILE A 30 6.62 -28.96 38.06
CA ILE A 30 7.68 -27.99 38.37
C ILE A 30 7.44 -27.43 39.77
N ASN A 31 8.49 -27.42 40.57
CA ASN A 31 8.44 -26.79 41.90
C ASN A 31 9.40 -25.61 41.92
N VAL A 32 8.86 -24.40 41.92
CA VAL A 32 9.62 -23.15 41.92
C VAL A 32 8.94 -22.13 42.84
N ASN A 33 9.70 -21.55 43.76
CA ASN A 33 9.25 -20.47 44.60
C ASN A 33 9.97 -19.16 44.23
N ALA A 34 9.19 -18.10 43.95
CA ALA A 34 9.66 -16.73 43.76
C ALA A 34 10.88 -16.54 42.83
N LYS A 35 10.85 -17.12 41.65
CA LYS A 35 11.93 -17.00 40.63
C LYS A 35 11.47 -16.17 39.44
N ALA A 36 12.42 -15.51 38.78
CA ALA A 36 12.16 -14.80 37.52
C ALA A 36 11.56 -15.77 36.48
N VAL A 37 10.56 -15.31 35.73
CA VAL A 37 9.83 -16.10 34.71
C VAL A 37 10.76 -16.80 33.74
N ASN A 38 11.80 -16.12 33.25
CA ASN A 38 12.80 -16.73 32.36
C ASN A 38 13.49 -17.97 32.98
N SER A 39 13.80 -17.94 34.28
CA SER A 39 14.40 -19.09 34.97
C SER A 39 13.43 -20.27 35.13
N VAL A 40 12.13 -19.99 35.25
CA VAL A 40 11.07 -20.98 35.31
C VAL A 40 10.89 -21.65 33.95
N LEU A 41 10.84 -20.85 32.87
CA LEU A 41 10.71 -21.32 31.50
C LEU A 41 11.93 -22.15 31.05
N ALA A 42 13.12 -21.70 31.40
CA ALA A 42 14.35 -22.45 31.10
C ALA A 42 14.32 -23.85 31.72
N LYS A 43 13.83 -24.00 32.96
CA LYS A 43 13.66 -25.31 33.61
C LYS A 43 12.49 -26.11 33.05
N LEU A 44 11.41 -25.46 32.68
CA LEU A 44 10.19 -26.08 32.15
C LEU A 44 10.43 -26.73 30.79
N PHE A 45 11.25 -26.10 29.95
CA PHE A 45 11.53 -26.52 28.57
C PHE A 45 12.91 -27.16 28.38
N ALA A 46 13.74 -27.24 29.41
CA ALA A 46 15.05 -27.88 29.33
C ALA A 46 14.95 -29.34 28.84
N GLY A 47 15.65 -29.67 27.75
CA GLY A 47 15.67 -31.00 27.17
C GLY A 47 14.38 -31.45 26.49
N LYS A 48 13.45 -30.52 26.19
CA LYS A 48 12.16 -30.80 25.52
C LYS A 48 12.19 -30.24 24.10
N ASP A 49 11.26 -30.72 23.29
CA ASP A 49 11.07 -30.33 21.88
C ASP A 49 10.36 -28.98 21.67
N VAL A 50 10.41 -28.11 22.66
CA VAL A 50 9.80 -26.78 22.64
C VAL A 50 10.83 -25.74 23.06
N ALA A 51 11.04 -24.76 22.19
CA ALA A 51 11.79 -23.54 22.46
C ALA A 51 10.84 -22.41 22.85
N TYR A 52 11.33 -21.41 23.56
CA TYR A 52 10.57 -20.21 23.89
C TYR A 52 11.36 -18.94 23.58
N GLN A 53 10.66 -17.89 23.18
CA GLN A 53 11.22 -16.56 22.95
C GLN A 53 10.34 -15.53 23.66
N MET A 54 10.95 -14.58 24.35
CA MET A 54 10.25 -13.50 25.05
C MET A 54 10.26 -12.22 24.21
N GLU A 55 9.09 -11.69 23.84
CA GLU A 55 8.95 -10.47 23.04
C GLU A 55 8.01 -9.50 23.80
N GLY A 56 8.59 -8.55 24.51
CA GLY A 56 7.82 -7.61 25.34
C GLY A 56 7.04 -8.35 26.43
N THR A 57 5.71 -8.28 26.39
CA THR A 57 4.78 -8.98 27.29
C THR A 57 4.31 -10.33 26.77
N HIS A 58 4.84 -10.80 25.63
CA HIS A 58 4.45 -12.07 25.01
C HIS A 58 5.58 -13.10 25.08
N ILE A 59 5.21 -14.36 25.29
CA ILE A 59 6.13 -15.50 25.30
C ILE A 59 5.68 -16.43 24.20
N VAL A 60 6.45 -16.50 23.11
CA VAL A 60 6.15 -17.34 21.94
C VAL A 60 6.82 -18.70 22.14
N LEU A 61 6.01 -19.77 22.06
CA LEU A 61 6.51 -21.14 22.09
C LEU A 61 6.59 -21.70 20.67
N THR A 62 7.71 -22.31 20.32
CA THR A 62 7.93 -22.95 19.02
C THR A 62 8.42 -24.37 19.18
N LYS A 63 8.03 -25.26 18.24
CA LYS A 63 8.51 -26.65 18.23
C LYS A 63 9.93 -26.71 17.69
N THR A 64 10.82 -27.35 18.43
CA THR A 64 12.21 -27.59 17.98
C THR A 64 12.22 -28.85 17.11
N GLU A 65 12.47 -28.73 15.80
CA GLU A 65 12.72 -29.88 14.94
C GLU A 65 14.07 -30.51 15.32
N LYS A 66 14.07 -31.75 15.76
CA LYS A 66 15.28 -32.55 15.92
C LYS A 66 15.85 -32.85 14.53
N SER A 67 16.81 -32.05 14.10
CA SER A 67 17.73 -32.48 13.04
C SER A 67 18.58 -33.64 13.61
N LEU A 68 18.38 -34.85 13.08
CA LEU A 68 19.25 -35.97 13.29
C LEU A 68 20.57 -35.74 12.57
N ASN A 69 21.52 -35.12 13.25
CA ASN A 69 22.93 -35.28 13.00
C ASN A 69 23.66 -34.94 14.30
N GLU A 70 23.91 -35.99 15.08
CA GLU A 70 24.96 -35.98 16.10
C GLU A 70 26.30 -35.85 15.39
N VAL A 71 26.75 -34.63 15.15
CA VAL A 71 28.17 -34.34 15.02
C VAL A 71 28.59 -33.67 16.33
N SER A 72 29.42 -34.35 17.05
CA SER A 72 30.11 -33.89 18.25
C SER A 72 30.64 -32.47 18.05
N VAL A 73 29.91 -31.47 18.60
CA VAL A 73 30.44 -30.11 18.71
C VAL A 73 31.42 -30.08 19.87
N GLN A 74 32.68 -30.35 19.56
CA GLN A 74 33.79 -29.83 20.34
C GLN A 74 33.58 -28.32 20.41
N GLN A 75 33.50 -27.76 21.61
CA GLN A 75 33.64 -26.34 21.89
C GLN A 75 35.00 -25.86 21.39
N GLN A 76 35.12 -25.57 20.09
CA GLN A 76 36.12 -24.65 19.62
C GLN A 76 35.63 -23.27 20.05
N SER A 77 36.30 -22.69 21.06
CA SER A 77 36.26 -21.27 21.34
C SER A 77 36.54 -20.54 20.01
N LYS A 78 35.47 -20.00 19.37
CA LYS A 78 35.62 -19.19 18.14
C LYS A 78 36.54 -18.02 18.51
N ARG A 79 37.76 -18.06 18.04
CA ARG A 79 38.71 -16.97 18.21
C ARG A 79 38.12 -15.74 17.58
N MET A 80 37.76 -14.75 18.40
CA MET A 80 37.27 -13.46 17.94
C MET A 80 38.44 -12.71 17.33
N GLU A 81 38.28 -12.19 16.14
CA GLU A 81 39.30 -11.42 15.43
C GLU A 81 38.85 -9.97 15.32
N ASN A 82 39.73 -9.05 15.62
CA ASN A 82 39.49 -7.63 15.42
C ASN A 82 39.82 -7.27 13.97
N ILE A 83 38.81 -6.79 13.24
CA ILE A 83 38.95 -6.32 11.89
C ILE A 83 38.70 -4.82 11.84
N THR A 84 39.51 -4.14 11.08
CA THR A 84 39.34 -2.73 10.74
C THR A 84 39.13 -2.61 9.25
N GLY A 85 38.44 -1.58 8.82
CA GLY A 85 38.26 -1.31 7.40
C GLY A 85 37.83 0.11 7.16
N VAL A 86 37.75 0.44 5.88
CA VAL A 86 37.22 1.71 5.39
C VAL A 86 36.16 1.41 4.33
N VAL A 87 35.09 2.16 4.38
CA VAL A 87 34.00 2.10 3.38
C VAL A 87 34.05 3.37 2.54
N LEU A 88 34.23 3.20 1.24
CA LEU A 88 34.39 4.26 0.25
C LEU A 88 33.31 4.15 -0.83
N ASP A 89 33.02 5.23 -1.51
CA ASP A 89 32.24 5.23 -2.74
C ASP A 89 33.12 4.93 -3.97
N GLU A 90 32.52 4.96 -5.19
CA GLU A 90 33.25 4.74 -6.43
C GLU A 90 34.27 5.86 -6.75
N ALA A 91 34.09 7.05 -6.20
CA ALA A 91 35.00 8.18 -6.36
C ALA A 91 36.17 8.12 -5.34
N GLY A 92 36.10 7.19 -4.37
CA GLY A 92 37.11 7.05 -3.29
C GLY A 92 36.83 7.97 -2.11
N GLU A 93 35.63 8.58 -2.01
CA GLU A 93 35.23 9.38 -0.86
C GLU A 93 34.70 8.50 0.29
N PRO A 94 34.98 8.85 1.56
CA PRO A 94 34.54 8.04 2.71
C PRO A 94 33.03 8.12 2.94
N ILE A 95 32.38 6.96 3.11
CA ILE A 95 30.96 6.86 3.45
C ILE A 95 30.81 6.87 4.97
N ILE A 96 30.26 7.96 5.51
CA ILE A 96 30.07 8.20 6.94
C ILE A 96 28.74 7.58 7.39
N GLY A 97 28.75 6.83 8.49
CA GLY A 97 27.52 6.25 9.05
C GLY A 97 27.00 5.00 8.33
N ALA A 98 27.81 4.38 7.46
CA ALA A 98 27.46 3.10 6.86
C ALA A 98 27.36 2.00 7.94
N SER A 99 26.31 1.20 7.87
CA SER A 99 26.10 0.05 8.76
C SER A 99 26.95 -1.13 8.29
N VAL A 100 27.79 -1.67 9.17
CA VAL A 100 28.60 -2.88 8.94
C VAL A 100 28.15 -3.94 9.94
N LYS A 101 27.53 -5.02 9.47
CA LYS A 101 26.93 -6.06 10.30
C LYS A 101 27.41 -7.43 9.89
N VAL A 102 27.65 -8.32 10.85
CA VAL A 102 27.91 -9.74 10.57
C VAL A 102 26.60 -10.43 10.22
N GLN A 103 26.56 -11.06 9.03
CA GLN A 103 25.38 -11.70 8.51
C GLN A 103 24.80 -12.74 9.49
N ASN A 104 23.47 -12.72 9.66
CA ASN A 104 22.73 -13.59 10.57
C ASN A 104 23.09 -13.44 12.06
N THR A 105 23.64 -12.29 12.47
CA THR A 105 23.94 -11.99 13.87
C THR A 105 23.51 -10.57 14.24
N THR A 106 23.58 -10.25 15.54
CA THR A 106 23.37 -8.88 16.05
C THR A 106 24.67 -8.10 16.18
N ILE A 107 25.81 -8.67 15.76
CA ILE A 107 27.12 -8.04 15.85
C ILE A 107 27.27 -7.06 14.69
N GLY A 108 27.48 -5.79 14.99
CA GLY A 108 27.64 -4.75 13.97
C GLY A 108 28.22 -3.46 14.54
N THR A 109 28.61 -2.57 13.65
CA THR A 109 29.12 -1.22 13.93
C THR A 109 28.72 -0.26 12.82
N ILE A 110 29.00 1.02 12.96
CA ILE A 110 28.85 2.05 11.94
C ILE A 110 30.22 2.68 11.62
N THR A 111 30.37 3.21 10.41
CA THR A 111 31.58 3.93 10.00
C THR A 111 31.63 5.33 10.60
N ASP A 112 32.84 5.79 10.90
CA ASP A 112 33.16 7.13 11.44
C ASP A 112 33.20 8.22 10.32
N LEU A 113 33.65 9.43 10.70
CA LEU A 113 33.78 10.58 9.78
C LEU A 113 34.78 10.36 8.65
N GLU A 114 35.68 9.40 8.79
CA GLU A 114 36.67 9.03 7.80
C GLU A 114 36.30 7.72 7.07
N GLY A 115 35.04 7.27 7.22
CA GLY A 115 34.55 6.02 6.65
C GLY A 115 35.14 4.75 7.29
N LYS A 116 35.88 4.87 8.39
CA LYS A 116 36.55 3.74 9.05
C LYS A 116 35.61 3.02 10.01
N PHE A 117 35.79 1.71 10.13
CA PHE A 117 35.09 0.90 11.12
C PHE A 117 36.02 -0.08 11.80
N LYS A 118 35.65 -0.48 13.01
CA LYS A 118 36.29 -1.56 13.77
C LYS A 118 35.23 -2.51 14.27
N LEU A 119 35.38 -3.80 14.00
CA LEU A 119 34.42 -4.83 14.34
C LEU A 119 35.12 -6.09 14.87
N GLU A 120 34.63 -6.60 15.98
CA GLU A 120 35.09 -7.88 16.53
C GLU A 120 34.13 -8.98 16.11
N LEU A 121 34.65 -9.99 15.39
CA LEU A 121 33.83 -11.02 14.78
C LEU A 121 34.52 -12.39 14.75
N PRO A 122 33.80 -13.50 14.65
CA PRO A 122 34.36 -14.83 14.49
C PRO A 122 35.13 -14.97 13.16
N ALA A 123 36.21 -15.69 13.17
CA ALA A 123 36.99 -15.98 11.95
C ALA A 123 36.11 -16.52 10.81
N LYS A 124 36.36 -16.09 9.57
CA LYS A 124 35.62 -16.46 8.36
C LYS A 124 34.15 -16.03 8.35
N SER A 125 33.78 -14.97 9.05
CA SER A 125 32.43 -14.38 8.98
C SER A 125 32.21 -13.65 7.68
N VAL A 126 30.92 -13.53 7.30
CA VAL A 126 30.49 -12.69 6.20
C VAL A 126 29.93 -11.39 6.81
N ILE A 127 30.44 -10.26 6.37
CA ILE A 127 29.93 -8.94 6.75
C ILE A 127 29.07 -8.39 5.64
N GLU A 128 27.99 -7.75 6.03
CA GLU A 128 27.05 -7.05 5.18
C GLU A 128 27.16 -5.55 5.46
N ILE A 129 27.38 -4.77 4.40
CA ILE A 129 27.55 -3.33 4.48
C ILE A 129 26.37 -2.70 3.78
N SER A 130 25.67 -1.79 4.46
CA SER A 130 24.52 -1.07 3.91
C SER A 130 24.57 0.41 4.28
N PHE A 131 24.20 1.24 3.32
CA PHE A 131 24.02 2.68 3.50
C PHE A 131 22.91 3.20 2.59
N ILE A 132 22.23 4.25 3.02
CA ILE A 132 21.12 4.84 2.23
C ILE A 132 21.69 5.39 0.93
N GLY A 133 21.15 4.91 -0.20
CA GLY A 133 21.61 5.33 -1.53
C GLY A 133 22.69 4.47 -2.15
N TYR A 134 23.12 3.40 -1.49
CA TYR A 134 24.11 2.46 -1.99
C TYR A 134 23.58 1.04 -2.00
N ARG A 135 24.07 0.22 -2.93
CA ARG A 135 23.75 -1.20 -2.96
C ARG A 135 24.37 -1.91 -1.78
N THR A 136 23.58 -2.70 -1.08
CA THR A 136 24.08 -3.55 -0.01
C THR A 136 25.16 -4.50 -0.54
N LYS A 137 26.34 -4.49 0.06
CA LYS A 137 27.47 -5.32 -0.32
C LYS A 137 27.81 -6.33 0.77
N THR A 138 28.06 -7.56 0.35
CA THR A 138 28.48 -8.63 1.25
C THR A 138 29.95 -8.98 0.97
N VAL A 139 30.75 -9.07 2.04
CA VAL A 139 32.18 -9.37 1.96
C VAL A 139 32.51 -10.51 2.91
N VAL A 140 33.18 -11.53 2.39
CA VAL A 140 33.72 -12.62 3.21
C VAL A 140 35.02 -12.18 3.82
N VAL A 141 35.08 -12.17 5.14
CA VAL A 141 36.30 -11.78 5.87
C VAL A 141 37.33 -12.92 5.80
N GLY A 142 38.44 -12.63 5.15
CA GLY A 142 39.56 -13.54 4.98
C GLY A 142 40.59 -13.47 6.14
N LYS A 143 41.85 -13.63 5.82
CA LYS A 143 42.96 -13.51 6.78
C LYS A 143 43.43 -12.05 6.97
N GLU A 144 42.96 -11.14 6.16
CA GLU A 144 43.34 -9.73 6.19
C GLU A 144 42.65 -9.02 7.34
N LYS A 145 43.43 -8.30 8.15
CA LYS A 145 42.91 -7.55 9.30
C LYS A 145 42.44 -6.14 8.93
N HIS A 146 42.69 -5.71 7.71
CA HIS A 146 42.23 -4.41 7.18
C HIS A 146 41.59 -4.60 5.82
N ILE A 147 40.40 -4.08 5.66
CA ILE A 147 39.59 -4.29 4.44
C ILE A 147 39.12 -2.93 3.89
N SER A 148 39.38 -2.66 2.62
CA SER A 148 38.78 -1.52 1.90
C SER A 148 37.59 -1.99 1.10
N ILE A 149 36.42 -1.36 1.34
CA ILE A 149 35.15 -1.75 0.74
C ILE A 149 34.67 -0.57 -0.09
N TYR A 150 34.51 -0.78 -1.38
CA TYR A 150 33.93 0.19 -2.29
C TYR A 150 32.45 -0.17 -2.48
N MET A 151 31.56 0.78 -2.21
CA MET A 151 30.12 0.63 -2.42
C MET A 151 29.71 1.28 -3.74
N GLU A 152 28.87 0.61 -4.46
CA GLU A 152 28.24 1.13 -5.68
C GLU A 152 26.98 1.91 -5.30
N GLU A 153 26.79 3.09 -5.87
CA GLU A 153 25.54 3.82 -5.69
C GLU A 153 24.38 2.99 -6.21
N ASP A 154 23.32 2.87 -5.42
CA ASP A 154 22.06 2.26 -5.88
C ASP A 154 21.26 3.30 -6.69
N THR A 155 21.72 3.54 -7.90
CA THR A 155 21.05 4.44 -8.84
C THR A 155 19.59 4.05 -9.12
N LYS A 156 19.21 2.81 -8.80
CA LYS A 156 17.81 2.35 -8.96
C LYS A 156 16.91 2.73 -7.78
N ALA A 157 17.47 2.91 -6.58
CA ALA A 157 16.68 3.22 -5.37
C ALA A 157 16.46 4.73 -5.15
N LEU A 158 17.21 5.61 -5.83
CA LEU A 158 17.23 7.05 -5.54
C LEU A 158 16.84 7.94 -6.71
N ASP A 159 16.77 7.44 -7.91
CA ASP A 159 16.26 8.18 -9.05
C ASP A 159 14.79 7.82 -9.26
N GLU A 160 13.91 8.50 -8.53
CA GLU A 160 12.52 8.63 -8.96
C GLU A 160 12.54 9.32 -10.34
N VAL A 161 12.47 8.50 -11.37
CA VAL A 161 12.42 8.97 -12.75
C VAL A 161 11.05 9.60 -12.96
N ILE A 162 11.05 10.88 -13.29
CA ILE A 162 9.83 11.62 -13.59
C ILE A 162 9.72 11.75 -15.11
N VAL A 163 8.56 11.47 -15.64
CA VAL A 163 8.25 11.75 -17.05
C VAL A 163 7.96 13.25 -17.20
N VAL A 164 8.70 13.90 -18.08
CA VAL A 164 8.57 15.32 -18.37
C VAL A 164 8.48 15.52 -19.89
N GLY A 165 7.39 16.09 -20.36
CA GLY A 165 7.21 16.43 -21.76
C GLY A 165 7.59 15.27 -22.68
N TYR A 166 8.63 15.42 -23.49
CA TYR A 166 9.19 14.36 -24.33
C TYR A 166 10.43 13.75 -23.67
N GLY A 167 10.25 12.88 -22.67
CA GLY A 167 11.35 12.13 -22.06
C GLY A 167 11.22 11.91 -20.56
N THR A 168 12.25 11.32 -20.00
CA THR A 168 12.36 11.05 -18.57
C THR A 168 13.52 11.84 -17.99
N THR A 169 13.34 12.41 -16.81
CA THR A 169 14.40 13.07 -16.05
C THR A 169 14.39 12.60 -14.61
N SER A 170 15.53 12.66 -13.95
CA SER A 170 15.60 12.41 -12.52
C SER A 170 14.98 13.58 -11.74
N LYS A 171 14.21 13.27 -10.70
CA LYS A 171 13.60 14.26 -9.79
C LYS A 171 14.63 15.23 -9.21
N ARG A 172 15.84 14.77 -8.99
CA ARG A 172 16.95 15.58 -8.47
C ARG A 172 17.48 16.61 -9.47
N LYS A 173 17.37 16.34 -10.77
CA LYS A 173 17.90 17.20 -11.83
C LYS A 173 16.91 18.24 -12.32
N THR A 174 15.64 18.15 -11.91
CA THR A 174 14.63 19.11 -12.33
C THR A 174 14.34 20.14 -11.25
N THR A 175 14.35 21.42 -11.64
CA THR A 175 13.88 22.53 -10.81
C THR A 175 12.39 22.78 -10.95
N ALA A 176 11.72 22.03 -11.83
CA ALA A 176 10.30 22.16 -12.10
C ALA A 176 9.44 21.61 -10.95
N ALA A 177 8.30 22.25 -10.70
CA ALA A 177 7.34 21.85 -9.68
C ALA A 177 6.49 20.65 -10.16
N ILE A 178 7.08 19.45 -10.16
CA ILE A 178 6.46 18.19 -10.59
C ILE A 178 6.11 17.36 -9.35
N ALA A 179 4.91 16.82 -9.31
CA ALA A 179 4.55 15.80 -8.34
C ALA A 179 4.32 14.47 -9.07
N SER A 180 4.99 13.41 -8.62
CA SER A 180 4.73 12.06 -9.07
C SER A 180 3.71 11.39 -8.15
N VAL A 181 2.88 10.53 -8.73
CA VAL A 181 1.96 9.67 -8.00
C VAL A 181 2.32 8.24 -8.34
N ASN A 182 2.54 7.45 -7.29
CA ASN A 182 2.91 6.06 -7.45
C ASN A 182 1.75 5.25 -8.02
N ALA A 183 2.01 4.46 -9.05
CA ALA A 183 1.03 3.60 -9.70
C ALA A 183 0.40 2.57 -8.74
N GLU A 184 1.21 2.02 -7.83
CA GLU A 184 0.70 1.07 -6.83
C GLU A 184 -0.35 1.70 -5.92
N ASP A 185 -0.15 2.98 -5.54
CA ASP A 185 -1.11 3.69 -4.69
C ASP A 185 -2.40 4.04 -5.42
N ILE A 186 -2.32 4.27 -6.74
CA ILE A 186 -3.49 4.47 -7.59
C ILE A 186 -4.29 3.16 -7.70
N ALA A 187 -3.61 2.04 -7.94
CA ALA A 187 -4.24 0.73 -8.13
C ALA A 187 -4.91 0.18 -6.85
N LYS A 188 -4.39 0.55 -5.66
CA LYS A 188 -4.96 0.13 -4.35
C LYS A 188 -6.32 0.75 -4.06
N VAL A 189 -6.70 1.85 -4.72
CA VAL A 189 -7.98 2.51 -4.46
C VAL A 189 -9.05 1.90 -5.35
N PRO A 190 -10.03 1.22 -4.77
CA PRO A 190 -11.09 0.57 -5.52
C PRO A 190 -12.13 1.60 -5.97
N THR A 191 -11.87 2.28 -7.08
CA THR A 191 -12.80 3.27 -7.65
C THR A 191 -13.07 2.99 -9.12
N ALA A 192 -14.26 3.33 -9.57
CA ALA A 192 -14.64 3.27 -10.98
C ALA A 192 -13.85 4.27 -11.82
N ASN A 193 -13.42 5.38 -11.21
CA ASN A 193 -12.84 6.54 -11.86
C ASN A 193 -11.44 6.82 -11.30
N ILE A 194 -10.42 6.71 -12.13
CA ILE A 194 -9.02 6.95 -11.74
C ILE A 194 -8.81 8.36 -11.15
N THR A 195 -9.65 9.35 -11.52
CA THR A 195 -9.57 10.71 -10.95
C THR A 195 -9.76 10.70 -9.43
N GLN A 196 -10.65 9.86 -8.90
CA GLN A 196 -10.90 9.76 -7.46
C GLN A 196 -9.69 9.18 -6.71
N SER A 197 -8.96 8.26 -7.33
CA SER A 197 -7.77 7.68 -6.71
C SER A 197 -6.63 8.68 -6.53
N LEU A 198 -6.70 9.84 -7.17
CA LEU A 198 -5.71 10.91 -7.06
C LEU A 198 -5.94 11.87 -5.90
N ALA A 199 -7.11 11.83 -5.26
CA ALA A 199 -7.46 12.73 -4.16
C ALA A 199 -6.44 12.62 -3.02
N GLY A 200 -5.85 13.78 -2.64
CA GLY A 200 -4.86 13.85 -1.57
C GLY A 200 -3.46 13.28 -1.87
N ARG A 201 -3.19 12.79 -3.11
CA ARG A 201 -1.92 12.12 -3.45
C ARG A 201 -0.88 13.01 -4.10
N ALA A 202 -1.26 14.15 -4.63
CA ALA A 202 -0.32 15.09 -5.22
C ALA A 202 -0.53 16.49 -4.65
N PRO A 203 0.51 17.17 -4.11
CA PRO A 203 0.37 18.52 -3.59
C PRO A 203 -0.10 19.49 -4.69
N GLY A 204 -1.13 20.29 -4.38
CA GLY A 204 -1.72 21.26 -5.32
C GLY A 204 -2.68 20.66 -6.35
N LEU A 205 -2.98 19.36 -6.28
CA LEU A 205 -4.04 18.71 -7.03
C LEU A 205 -5.31 18.72 -6.18
N ILE A 206 -6.40 19.25 -6.72
CA ILE A 206 -7.71 19.31 -6.07
C ILE A 206 -8.64 18.40 -6.87
N VAL A 207 -9.23 17.42 -6.18
CA VAL A 207 -10.24 16.51 -6.75
C VAL A 207 -11.55 16.72 -6.00
N ASN A 208 -12.57 17.17 -6.71
CA ASN A 208 -13.90 17.36 -6.15
C ASN A 208 -14.84 16.30 -6.74
N THR A 209 -15.38 15.46 -5.88
CA THR A 209 -16.36 14.43 -6.26
C THR A 209 -17.75 14.89 -5.88
N SER A 210 -18.63 15.00 -6.84
CA SER A 210 -20.03 15.40 -6.63
C SER A 210 -20.90 14.20 -6.28
N GLY A 211 -20.94 13.83 -4.99
CA GLY A 211 -21.78 12.73 -4.49
C GLY A 211 -21.15 11.33 -4.59
N GLY A 212 -21.89 10.30 -4.19
CA GLY A 212 -21.44 8.90 -4.07
C GLY A 212 -22.10 7.93 -5.06
N GLY A 213 -22.73 8.40 -6.14
CA GLY A 213 -23.41 7.54 -7.10
C GLY A 213 -22.48 6.81 -8.05
N ILE A 214 -23.05 5.90 -8.82
CA ILE A 214 -22.34 5.15 -9.86
C ILE A 214 -21.76 6.11 -10.91
N ASN A 215 -20.50 5.88 -11.28
CA ASN A 215 -19.78 6.66 -12.29
C ASN A 215 -19.83 8.17 -12.06
N ASN A 216 -19.78 8.57 -10.79
CA ASN A 216 -19.82 9.98 -10.43
C ASN A 216 -18.71 10.79 -11.10
N TYR A 217 -19.09 11.95 -11.59
CA TYR A 217 -18.16 12.92 -12.13
C TYR A 217 -17.30 13.48 -10.98
N SER A 218 -16.01 13.35 -11.14
CA SER A 218 -15.02 14.00 -10.26
C SER A 218 -14.29 15.03 -11.10
N SER A 219 -14.43 16.30 -10.75
CA SER A 219 -13.64 17.35 -11.38
C SER A 219 -12.23 17.38 -10.79
N ILE A 220 -11.27 17.70 -11.61
CA ILE A 220 -9.87 17.80 -11.22
C ILE A 220 -9.32 19.17 -11.62
N SER A 221 -8.58 19.80 -10.71
CA SER A 221 -7.90 21.05 -10.98
C SER A 221 -6.52 21.08 -10.33
N ILE A 222 -5.61 21.84 -10.92
CA ILE A 222 -4.27 22.05 -10.41
C ILE A 222 -4.19 23.49 -9.89
N ARG A 223 -3.84 23.65 -8.60
CA ARG A 223 -3.73 24.95 -7.91
C ARG A 223 -4.99 25.82 -8.02
N GLY A 224 -6.17 25.21 -8.12
CA GLY A 224 -7.44 25.93 -8.25
C GLY A 224 -7.72 26.50 -9.65
N GLY A 225 -6.93 26.14 -10.66
CA GLY A 225 -7.18 26.49 -12.06
C GLY A 225 -8.37 25.74 -12.67
N ALA A 226 -8.59 25.93 -13.96
CA ALA A 226 -9.54 25.13 -14.73
C ALA A 226 -9.01 23.70 -14.94
N THR A 227 -9.76 22.89 -15.71
CA THR A 227 -9.39 21.50 -16.05
C THR A 227 -7.99 21.45 -16.68
N PRO A 228 -7.07 20.61 -16.16
CA PRO A 228 -5.74 20.44 -16.73
C PRO A 228 -5.77 19.72 -18.08
N LEU A 229 -4.67 19.75 -18.80
CA LEU A 229 -4.47 18.95 -20.00
C LEU A 229 -4.13 17.50 -19.59
N PHE A 230 -4.69 16.51 -20.27
CA PHE A 230 -4.38 15.10 -20.06
C PHE A 230 -3.49 14.58 -21.19
N VAL A 231 -2.44 13.87 -20.82
CA VAL A 231 -1.50 13.24 -21.77
C VAL A 231 -1.29 11.79 -21.33
N ILE A 232 -1.58 10.84 -22.22
CA ILE A 232 -1.38 9.41 -21.98
C ILE A 232 -0.41 8.90 -23.05
N ASP A 233 0.72 8.34 -22.64
CA ASP A 233 1.77 7.82 -23.54
C ASP A 233 2.12 8.84 -24.64
N ASP A 234 2.40 10.09 -24.25
CA ASP A 234 2.76 11.23 -25.10
C ASP A 234 1.61 11.73 -26.02
N VAL A 235 0.43 11.15 -25.94
CA VAL A 235 -0.74 11.57 -26.73
C VAL A 235 -1.67 12.43 -25.86
N ILE A 236 -2.02 13.62 -26.38
CA ILE A 236 -3.02 14.49 -25.77
C ILE A 236 -4.39 13.84 -25.93
N CYS A 237 -5.10 13.68 -24.82
CA CYS A 237 -6.41 13.04 -24.79
C CYS A 237 -7.44 13.90 -24.02
N GLU A 238 -8.70 13.50 -24.13
CA GLU A 238 -9.79 14.12 -23.38
C GLU A 238 -9.82 13.60 -21.93
N GLU A 239 -10.43 14.40 -21.04
CA GLU A 239 -10.64 13.99 -19.65
C GLU A 239 -11.41 12.66 -19.54
N ARG A 240 -12.33 12.39 -20.48
CA ARG A 240 -13.10 11.14 -20.52
C ARG A 240 -12.19 9.92 -20.72
N ASP A 241 -11.18 10.02 -21.57
CA ASP A 241 -10.26 8.93 -21.87
C ASP A 241 -9.38 8.65 -20.66
N PHE A 242 -8.91 9.71 -19.99
CA PHE A 242 -8.19 9.60 -18.72
C PHE A 242 -9.05 8.92 -17.64
N ARG A 243 -10.31 9.35 -17.45
CA ARG A 243 -11.21 8.77 -16.43
C ARG A 243 -11.47 7.28 -16.64
N ASN A 244 -11.50 6.85 -17.91
CA ASN A 244 -11.80 5.47 -18.28
C ASN A 244 -10.58 4.56 -18.29
N LEU A 245 -9.38 5.11 -18.03
CA LEU A 245 -8.16 4.33 -17.94
C LEU A 245 -8.24 3.33 -16.77
N ASN A 246 -7.83 2.08 -17.02
CA ASN A 246 -7.70 1.12 -15.94
C ASN A 246 -6.52 1.50 -15.04
N PRO A 247 -6.72 1.72 -13.74
CA PRO A 247 -5.63 2.05 -12.80
C PRO A 247 -4.47 1.06 -12.81
N GLU A 248 -4.73 -0.21 -13.08
CA GLU A 248 -3.70 -1.25 -13.12
C GLU A 248 -2.80 -1.18 -14.38
N ASP A 249 -3.22 -0.47 -15.41
CA ASP A 249 -2.40 -0.25 -16.60
C ASP A 249 -1.41 0.90 -16.44
N VAL A 250 -1.53 1.70 -15.39
CA VAL A 250 -0.62 2.83 -15.13
C VAL A 250 0.71 2.31 -14.61
N GLU A 251 1.81 2.77 -15.18
CA GLU A 251 3.15 2.58 -14.66
C GLU A 251 3.60 3.78 -13.82
N GLN A 252 3.30 4.99 -14.30
CA GLN A 252 3.65 6.22 -13.61
C GLN A 252 2.69 7.34 -13.96
N MET A 253 2.45 8.23 -13.02
CA MET A 253 1.70 9.46 -13.25
C MET A 253 2.46 10.65 -12.70
N SER A 254 2.53 11.72 -13.49
CA SER A 254 3.17 12.98 -13.12
C SER A 254 2.21 14.15 -13.28
N VAL A 255 2.21 15.06 -12.30
CA VAL A 255 1.43 16.29 -12.34
C VAL A 255 2.38 17.47 -12.53
N LEU A 256 2.36 18.07 -13.71
CA LEU A 256 3.17 19.21 -14.10
C LEU A 256 2.41 20.51 -13.77
N LYS A 257 2.99 21.32 -12.89
CA LYS A 257 2.27 22.44 -12.23
C LYS A 257 2.81 23.82 -12.58
N ASP A 258 3.88 23.91 -13.34
CA ASP A 258 4.52 25.18 -13.70
C ASP A 258 4.70 25.35 -15.21
N ALA A 259 4.90 26.59 -15.63
CA ALA A 259 5.05 26.96 -17.02
C ALA A 259 6.30 26.35 -17.67
N ALA A 260 7.37 26.13 -16.91
CA ALA A 260 8.62 25.56 -17.45
C ALA A 260 8.43 24.10 -17.87
N SER A 261 7.72 23.31 -17.03
CA SER A 261 7.43 21.89 -17.33
C SER A 261 6.34 21.71 -18.40
N THR A 262 5.45 22.70 -18.58
CA THR A 262 4.32 22.62 -19.50
C THR A 262 4.53 23.32 -20.84
N ALA A 263 5.61 24.07 -21.01
CA ALA A 263 5.89 24.92 -22.17
C ALA A 263 5.80 24.17 -23.50
N VAL A 264 6.22 22.92 -23.54
CA VAL A 264 6.21 22.07 -24.74
C VAL A 264 4.80 21.85 -25.31
N TYR A 265 3.77 21.91 -24.46
CA TYR A 265 2.37 21.72 -24.85
C TYR A 265 1.64 23.04 -25.16
N GLY A 266 2.36 24.19 -25.06
CA GLY A 266 1.86 25.51 -25.40
C GLY A 266 0.69 25.98 -24.52
N ALA A 267 -0.15 26.89 -25.07
CA ALA A 267 -1.25 27.53 -24.33
C ALA A 267 -2.29 26.55 -23.76
N ARG A 268 -2.46 25.38 -24.37
CA ARG A 268 -3.39 24.35 -23.85
C ARG A 268 -3.02 23.81 -22.47
N ALA A 269 -1.77 23.94 -22.08
CA ALA A 269 -1.26 23.47 -20.79
C ALA A 269 -1.22 24.56 -19.70
N ALA A 270 -1.88 25.71 -19.92
CA ALA A 270 -1.89 26.83 -18.98
C ALA A 270 -2.41 26.46 -17.58
N ASN A 271 -3.31 25.48 -17.48
CA ASN A 271 -3.86 24.96 -16.22
C ASN A 271 -3.06 23.77 -15.64
N GLY A 272 -1.87 23.48 -16.18
CA GLY A 272 -1.07 22.31 -15.83
C GLY A 272 -1.41 21.07 -16.66
N ILE A 273 -0.65 20.02 -16.43
CA ILE A 273 -0.79 18.74 -17.16
C ILE A 273 -0.84 17.59 -16.17
N ILE A 274 -1.71 16.63 -16.44
CA ILE A 274 -1.66 15.29 -15.87
C ILE A 274 -1.12 14.34 -16.93
N MET A 275 0.10 13.86 -16.72
CA MET A 275 0.80 12.97 -17.62
C MET A 275 0.77 11.55 -17.07
N VAL A 276 0.38 10.60 -17.89
CA VAL A 276 0.32 9.18 -17.55
C VAL A 276 1.20 8.40 -18.50
N VAL A 277 2.03 7.55 -17.93
CA VAL A 277 2.75 6.51 -18.67
C VAL A 277 2.13 5.18 -18.33
N THR A 278 1.74 4.43 -19.33
CA THR A 278 1.16 3.11 -19.13
C THR A 278 2.23 2.02 -19.17
N LYS A 279 1.93 0.88 -18.58
CA LYS A 279 2.82 -0.27 -18.52
C LYS A 279 3.22 -0.73 -19.92
N GLN A 280 4.50 -1.00 -20.09
CA GLN A 280 5.09 -1.45 -21.35
C GLN A 280 5.56 -2.88 -21.25
N GLY A 281 5.73 -3.54 -22.41
CA GLY A 281 6.31 -4.86 -22.52
C GLY A 281 7.75 -4.88 -22.00
N LYS A 282 8.10 -5.96 -21.29
CA LYS A 282 9.46 -6.20 -20.80
C LYS A 282 10.08 -7.37 -21.55
N ALA A 283 11.39 -7.27 -21.84
CA ALA A 283 12.12 -8.40 -22.41
C ALA A 283 12.19 -9.54 -21.41
N GLY A 284 12.00 -10.77 -21.86
CA GLY A 284 12.04 -11.95 -21.04
C GLY A 284 10.92 -12.93 -21.35
N LYS A 285 10.80 -13.96 -20.51
CA LYS A 285 9.74 -14.97 -20.63
C LYS A 285 8.37 -14.33 -20.47
N MET A 286 7.39 -14.86 -21.16
CA MET A 286 6.01 -14.44 -21.04
C MET A 286 5.54 -14.62 -19.59
N SER A 287 5.00 -13.56 -19.02
CA SER A 287 4.38 -13.53 -17.69
C SER A 287 2.90 -13.20 -17.81
N ILE A 288 2.07 -13.98 -17.16
CA ILE A 288 0.64 -13.78 -17.10
C ILE A 288 0.30 -13.46 -15.65
N ASN A 289 -0.39 -12.34 -15.43
CA ASN A 289 -0.86 -11.96 -14.12
C ASN A 289 -2.38 -11.72 -14.17
N TYR A 290 -3.08 -12.23 -13.17
CA TYR A 290 -4.51 -12.01 -12.96
C TYR A 290 -4.71 -11.37 -11.60
N SER A 291 -5.43 -10.25 -11.57
CA SER A 291 -5.85 -9.59 -10.34
C SER A 291 -7.37 -9.56 -10.24
N PHE A 292 -7.86 -9.72 -9.03
CA PHE A 292 -9.27 -9.65 -8.69
C PHE A 292 -9.45 -8.77 -7.46
N ASN A 293 -10.33 -7.76 -7.59
CA ASN A 293 -10.72 -6.88 -6.50
C ASN A 293 -12.23 -6.94 -6.31
N TYR A 294 -12.67 -7.17 -5.09
CA TYR A 294 -14.08 -7.13 -4.71
C TYR A 294 -14.25 -6.15 -3.55
N ASN A 295 -15.18 -5.21 -3.70
CA ASN A 295 -15.43 -4.16 -2.74
C ASN A 295 -16.92 -4.04 -2.43
N LEU A 296 -17.22 -3.61 -1.22
CA LEU A 296 -18.56 -3.26 -0.77
C LEU A 296 -18.58 -1.79 -0.41
N SER A 297 -19.26 -0.99 -1.20
CA SER A 297 -19.43 0.44 -0.98
C SER A 297 -20.69 0.73 -0.20
N GLN A 298 -20.63 1.68 0.72
CA GLN A 298 -21.80 2.17 1.44
C GLN A 298 -21.74 3.69 1.58
N PRO A 299 -22.88 4.38 1.70
CA PRO A 299 -22.88 5.79 2.03
C PRO A 299 -22.16 6.06 3.36
N THR A 300 -21.26 7.02 3.37
CA THR A 300 -20.55 7.42 4.60
C THR A 300 -21.42 8.24 5.53
N ILE A 301 -22.37 8.98 4.97
CA ILE A 301 -23.34 9.82 5.69
C ILE A 301 -24.70 9.63 5.02
N MET A 302 -25.68 9.25 5.80
CA MET A 302 -27.06 9.25 5.43
C MET A 302 -27.80 10.22 6.36
N PRO A 303 -28.54 11.21 5.82
CA PRO A 303 -29.30 12.12 6.67
C PRO A 303 -30.41 11.35 7.37
N ASP A 304 -30.50 11.52 8.68
CA ASP A 304 -31.64 11.02 9.43
C ASP A 304 -32.91 11.76 8.99
N LYS A 305 -33.93 11.01 8.73
CA LYS A 305 -35.24 11.55 8.35
C LYS A 305 -36.22 11.42 9.50
N LEU A 306 -36.99 12.46 9.71
CA LEU A 306 -38.09 12.41 10.64
C LEU A 306 -39.14 11.38 10.16
N ASN A 307 -39.77 10.70 11.09
CA ASN A 307 -40.99 9.95 10.80
C ASN A 307 -42.12 10.91 10.48
N SER A 308 -43.24 10.39 9.95
CA SER A 308 -44.33 11.23 9.49
C SER A 308 -44.99 12.04 10.61
N TYR A 309 -45.09 11.48 11.82
CA TYR A 309 -45.62 12.19 12.98
C TYR A 309 -44.74 13.38 13.37
N ASP A 310 -43.46 13.16 13.54
CA ASP A 310 -42.52 14.22 13.91
C ASP A 310 -42.46 15.30 12.81
N ALA A 311 -42.48 14.91 11.54
CA ALA A 311 -42.50 15.84 10.43
C ALA A 311 -43.77 16.72 10.44
N ALA A 312 -44.95 16.13 10.66
CA ALA A 312 -46.19 16.83 10.79
C ALA A 312 -46.23 17.76 12.02
N TYR A 313 -45.71 17.29 13.15
CA TYR A 313 -45.60 18.06 14.38
C TYR A 313 -44.73 19.31 14.20
N TYR A 314 -43.52 19.16 13.68
CA TYR A 314 -42.63 20.32 13.49
C TYR A 314 -43.14 21.27 12.41
N LEU A 315 -43.86 20.74 11.38
CA LEU A 315 -44.50 21.60 10.40
C LEU A 315 -45.60 22.47 11.02
N ASN A 316 -46.48 21.86 11.83
CA ASN A 316 -47.53 22.61 12.54
C ASN A 316 -46.92 23.65 13.48
N GLN A 317 -45.88 23.28 14.24
CA GLN A 317 -45.17 24.20 15.12
C GLN A 317 -44.53 25.38 14.35
N GLY A 318 -43.93 25.12 13.20
CA GLY A 318 -43.37 26.17 12.33
C GLY A 318 -44.47 27.13 11.86
N LEU A 319 -45.61 26.60 11.38
CA LEU A 319 -46.75 27.40 10.94
C LEU A 319 -47.35 28.24 12.08
N ALA A 320 -47.48 27.66 13.29
CA ALA A 320 -47.94 28.38 14.47
C ALA A 320 -47.00 29.53 14.85
N ASN A 321 -45.67 29.34 14.76
CA ASN A 321 -44.70 30.38 15.04
C ASN A 321 -44.79 31.54 14.02
N ASP A 322 -45.17 31.24 12.80
CA ASP A 322 -45.41 32.23 11.73
C ASP A 322 -46.81 32.90 11.80
N GLY A 323 -47.62 32.54 12.83
CA GLY A 323 -48.98 33.04 12.98
C GLY A 323 -49.96 32.44 11.98
N MET A 324 -49.58 31.36 11.29
CA MET A 324 -50.43 30.64 10.33
C MET A 324 -51.22 29.53 11.00
N LYS A 325 -52.32 29.11 10.36
CA LYS A 325 -53.10 27.98 10.84
C LYS A 325 -52.32 26.68 10.66
N GLU A 326 -52.41 25.83 11.67
CA GLU A 326 -51.91 24.46 11.59
C GLU A 326 -52.44 23.71 10.38
N ARG A 327 -51.61 22.92 9.73
CA ARG A 327 -51.95 22.12 8.57
C ARG A 327 -52.68 20.84 8.94
N PHE A 328 -52.24 20.19 10.00
CA PHE A 328 -52.76 18.93 10.49
C PHE A 328 -53.48 19.17 11.83
N ASN A 329 -54.76 18.74 11.92
CA ASN A 329 -55.54 18.80 13.14
C ASN A 329 -55.19 17.68 14.13
N ALA A 330 -55.76 17.67 15.32
CA ALA A 330 -55.44 16.69 16.39
C ALA A 330 -55.76 15.23 15.96
N GLU A 331 -56.87 15.02 15.24
CA GLU A 331 -57.25 13.69 14.74
C GLU A 331 -56.24 13.17 13.69
N GLU A 332 -55.84 14.02 12.74
CA GLU A 332 -54.82 13.70 11.75
C GLU A 332 -53.47 13.40 12.39
N MET A 333 -53.07 14.14 13.45
CA MET A 333 -51.87 13.88 14.23
C MET A 333 -51.92 12.52 14.94
N GLU A 334 -53.10 12.12 15.46
CA GLU A 334 -53.29 10.80 16.03
C GLU A 334 -53.16 9.68 15.02
N LEU A 335 -53.67 9.87 13.78
CA LEU A 335 -53.55 8.92 12.67
C LEU A 335 -52.09 8.73 12.26
N PHE A 336 -51.29 9.80 12.22
CA PHE A 336 -49.85 9.68 11.99
C PHE A 336 -49.11 8.92 13.14
N ALA A 337 -49.57 9.15 14.40
CA ALA A 337 -48.92 8.53 15.56
C ALA A 337 -49.21 7.03 15.66
N ASN A 338 -50.47 6.62 15.44
CA ASN A 338 -50.93 5.24 15.64
C ASN A 338 -50.83 4.38 14.37
N GLY A 339 -50.66 5.00 13.17
CA GLY A 339 -50.56 4.31 11.89
C GLY A 339 -51.79 3.55 11.47
N SER A 340 -53.00 3.91 11.98
CA SER A 340 -54.26 3.20 11.69
C SER A 340 -54.77 3.42 10.30
N ASP A 341 -54.37 4.51 9.64
CA ASP A 341 -54.70 4.78 8.24
C ASP A 341 -53.42 5.02 7.40
N PRO A 342 -52.71 3.94 7.01
CA PRO A 342 -51.46 4.06 6.29
C PRO A 342 -51.60 4.52 4.85
N HIS A 343 -52.80 4.57 4.31
CA HIS A 343 -53.08 5.07 2.96
C HIS A 343 -53.11 6.60 2.89
N HIS A 344 -53.73 7.25 3.84
CA HIS A 344 -53.85 8.71 3.87
C HIS A 344 -52.75 9.36 4.70
N TYR A 345 -52.24 8.63 5.73
CA TYR A 345 -51.18 9.09 6.67
C TYR A 345 -50.02 8.12 6.69
N PRO A 346 -49.30 7.95 5.57
CA PRO A 346 -48.22 6.97 5.47
C PRO A 346 -46.99 7.35 6.29
N ASN A 347 -46.37 6.36 6.90
CA ASN A 347 -45.08 6.49 7.55
C ASN A 347 -44.09 5.55 6.88
N VAL A 348 -43.44 6.01 5.81
CA VAL A 348 -42.57 5.19 4.98
C VAL A 348 -41.12 5.68 5.06
N ASP A 349 -40.23 4.81 5.52
CA ASP A 349 -38.79 5.02 5.41
C ASP A 349 -38.37 4.72 3.96
N TRP A 350 -38.36 5.77 3.13
CA TRP A 350 -37.99 5.68 1.73
C TRP A 350 -36.55 5.26 1.51
N GLN A 351 -35.63 5.60 2.42
CA GLN A 351 -34.24 5.18 2.33
C GLN A 351 -34.14 3.65 2.48
N LYS A 352 -34.73 3.12 3.53
CA LYS A 352 -34.76 1.68 3.80
C LYS A 352 -35.54 0.89 2.73
N LEU A 353 -36.57 1.49 2.17
CA LEU A 353 -37.36 0.89 1.12
C LEU A 353 -36.58 0.82 -0.20
N ALA A 354 -35.91 1.92 -0.59
CA ALA A 354 -35.32 2.09 -1.92
C ALA A 354 -33.85 1.70 -2.00
N MET A 355 -33.12 1.61 -0.86
CA MET A 355 -31.68 1.42 -0.87
C MET A 355 -31.27 0.12 -0.19
N ASN A 356 -30.18 -0.45 -0.66
CA ASN A 356 -29.43 -1.52 -0.02
C ASN A 356 -28.42 -0.92 0.98
N THR A 357 -27.98 -1.70 1.95
CA THR A 357 -26.93 -1.27 2.87
C THR A 357 -25.59 -1.15 2.16
N PHE A 358 -25.32 -2.05 1.21
CA PHE A 358 -24.08 -2.11 0.46
C PHE A 358 -24.35 -2.21 -1.03
N ALA A 359 -23.45 -1.62 -1.80
CA ALA A 359 -23.37 -1.76 -3.24
C ALA A 359 -22.07 -2.53 -3.58
N PRO A 360 -22.15 -3.75 -4.11
CA PRO A 360 -20.97 -4.52 -4.50
C PRO A 360 -20.36 -3.97 -5.78
N GLU A 361 -19.06 -4.05 -5.87
CA GLU A 361 -18.27 -3.78 -7.06
C GLU A 361 -17.15 -4.78 -7.20
N GLN A 362 -16.84 -5.13 -8.44
CA GLN A 362 -15.77 -6.09 -8.74
C GLN A 362 -14.97 -5.65 -9.95
N ARG A 363 -13.68 -5.94 -9.90
CA ARG A 363 -12.75 -5.73 -11.00
C ARG A 363 -11.92 -6.98 -11.23
N HIS A 364 -11.84 -7.39 -12.48
CA HIS A 364 -11.00 -8.47 -12.96
C HIS A 364 -10.02 -7.88 -13.97
N THR A 365 -8.74 -8.10 -13.79
CA THR A 365 -7.72 -7.65 -14.74
C THR A 365 -6.79 -8.81 -15.06
N LEU A 366 -6.66 -9.11 -16.34
CA LEU A 366 -5.71 -10.08 -16.88
C LEU A 366 -4.65 -9.33 -17.66
N THR A 367 -3.39 -9.50 -17.30
CA THR A 367 -2.27 -8.89 -18.00
C THR A 367 -1.30 -9.94 -18.52
N VAL A 368 -0.81 -9.74 -19.71
CA VAL A 368 0.20 -10.57 -20.35
C VAL A 368 1.35 -9.68 -20.79
N THR A 369 2.55 -9.96 -20.34
CA THR A 369 3.75 -9.21 -20.74
C THR A 369 4.88 -10.17 -21.08
N GLY A 370 5.69 -9.79 -22.05
CA GLY A 370 6.85 -10.58 -22.45
C GLY A 370 7.43 -10.09 -23.76
N GLY A 371 8.48 -10.76 -24.21
CA GLY A 371 9.08 -10.46 -25.51
C GLY A 371 10.58 -10.70 -25.54
N SER A 372 11.17 -10.35 -26.66
CA SER A 372 12.62 -10.36 -26.88
C SER A 372 13.21 -8.96 -26.67
N GLU A 373 14.52 -8.82 -26.78
CA GLU A 373 15.17 -7.50 -26.80
C GLU A 373 14.69 -6.62 -27.96
N LYS A 374 14.29 -7.24 -29.09
CA LYS A 374 13.83 -6.53 -30.28
C LYS A 374 12.34 -6.22 -30.28
N VAL A 375 11.51 -7.09 -29.72
CA VAL A 375 10.06 -6.92 -29.69
C VAL A 375 9.52 -7.24 -28.31
N LYS A 376 8.81 -6.30 -27.71
CA LYS A 376 8.24 -6.40 -26.37
C LYS A 376 6.76 -6.08 -26.45
N ALA A 377 5.93 -6.85 -25.76
CA ALA A 377 4.49 -6.65 -25.73
C ALA A 377 3.96 -6.62 -24.29
N TYR A 378 3.02 -5.74 -24.07
CA TYR A 378 2.14 -5.72 -22.92
C TYR A 378 0.71 -5.71 -23.41
N THR A 379 -0.11 -6.60 -22.90
CA THR A 379 -1.55 -6.64 -23.20
C THR A 379 -2.31 -6.79 -21.91
N SER A 380 -3.34 -6.00 -21.74
CA SER A 380 -4.28 -6.10 -20.62
C SER A 380 -5.72 -6.18 -21.10
N PHE A 381 -6.51 -6.93 -20.34
CA PHE A 381 -7.96 -6.95 -20.45
C PHE A 381 -8.53 -6.80 -19.04
N SER A 382 -9.45 -5.84 -18.87
CA SER A 382 -10.13 -5.67 -17.59
C SER A 382 -11.64 -5.60 -17.75
N TYR A 383 -12.34 -6.22 -16.81
CA TYR A 383 -13.77 -6.13 -16.61
C TYR A 383 -14.04 -5.51 -15.25
N TYR A 384 -14.86 -4.47 -15.22
CA TYR A 384 -15.32 -3.78 -14.02
C TYR A 384 -16.84 -3.75 -14.00
N ASP A 385 -17.43 -4.18 -12.88
CA ASP A 385 -18.86 -4.15 -12.63
C ASP A 385 -19.13 -3.46 -11.30
N GLN A 386 -19.96 -2.43 -11.31
CA GLN A 386 -20.39 -1.70 -10.13
C GLN A 386 -21.92 -1.69 -10.08
N GLN A 387 -22.45 -2.22 -9.00
CA GLN A 387 -23.89 -2.22 -8.76
C GLN A 387 -24.35 -0.97 -8.01
N SER A 388 -25.60 -0.63 -8.20
CA SER A 388 -26.23 0.49 -7.51
C SER A 388 -26.50 0.19 -6.05
N ILE A 389 -26.42 1.24 -5.22
CA ILE A 389 -26.99 1.20 -3.86
C ILE A 389 -28.51 1.10 -3.88
N TYR A 390 -29.17 1.54 -4.97
CA TYR A 390 -30.62 1.45 -5.08
C TYR A 390 -31.07 0.02 -5.36
N LYS A 391 -32.12 -0.42 -4.67
CA LYS A 391 -32.78 -1.69 -4.96
C LYS A 391 -33.31 -1.69 -6.41
N ASN A 392 -33.46 -2.85 -7.01
CA ASN A 392 -33.90 -3.07 -8.40
C ASN A 392 -32.83 -2.91 -9.48
N ASN A 393 -31.57 -2.70 -9.12
CA ASN A 393 -30.43 -2.71 -10.06
C ASN A 393 -30.63 -1.86 -11.32
N THR A 394 -31.37 -0.76 -11.23
CA THR A 394 -31.72 0.08 -12.37
C THR A 394 -30.58 0.95 -12.87
N ASN A 395 -29.51 1.05 -12.11
CA ASN A 395 -28.36 1.91 -12.42
C ASN A 395 -27.06 1.17 -12.11
N ASN A 396 -26.56 0.39 -13.07
CA ASN A 396 -25.32 -0.37 -12.96
C ASN A 396 -24.30 0.15 -13.95
N LEU A 397 -23.01 -0.01 -13.65
CA LEU A 397 -21.92 0.30 -14.56
C LEU A 397 -21.14 -0.97 -14.87
N GLN A 398 -21.07 -1.30 -16.14
CA GLN A 398 -20.16 -2.32 -16.66
C GLN A 398 -19.18 -1.67 -17.61
N ARG A 399 -17.90 -1.97 -17.42
CA ARG A 399 -16.82 -1.43 -18.24
C ARG A 399 -15.86 -2.54 -18.64
N TYR A 400 -15.52 -2.53 -19.92
CA TYR A 400 -14.51 -3.41 -20.48
C TYR A 400 -13.38 -2.54 -21.00
N ASN A 401 -12.15 -2.81 -20.56
CA ASN A 401 -10.96 -2.13 -21.06
C ASN A 401 -10.07 -3.16 -21.73
N TYR A 402 -9.53 -2.81 -22.87
CA TYR A 402 -8.51 -3.54 -23.57
C TYR A 402 -7.38 -2.59 -23.95
N ARG A 403 -6.16 -3.00 -23.66
CA ARG A 403 -4.97 -2.24 -24.01
C ARG A 403 -3.89 -3.18 -24.54
N THR A 404 -3.19 -2.74 -25.58
CA THR A 404 -1.99 -3.40 -26.07
C THR A 404 -0.93 -2.37 -26.37
N ASN A 405 0.25 -2.53 -25.77
CA ASN A 405 1.44 -1.76 -26.04
C ASN A 405 2.49 -2.68 -26.65
N LEU A 406 2.89 -2.37 -27.88
CA LEU A 406 3.90 -3.12 -28.64
C LEU A 406 5.09 -2.21 -28.90
N ILE A 407 6.26 -2.63 -28.48
CA ILE A 407 7.51 -1.93 -28.77
C ILE A 407 8.36 -2.81 -29.65
N ALA A 408 8.70 -2.30 -30.84
CA ALA A 408 9.65 -2.95 -31.75
C ALA A 408 10.88 -2.04 -31.94
N ASP A 409 12.03 -2.50 -31.49
CA ASP A 409 13.29 -1.75 -31.51
C ASP A 409 14.26 -2.43 -32.50
N PHE A 410 14.38 -1.82 -33.67
CA PHE A 410 15.28 -2.28 -34.74
C PHE A 410 16.55 -1.44 -34.73
N LYS A 411 17.40 -1.63 -33.73
CA LYS A 411 18.66 -0.88 -33.55
C LYS A 411 19.56 -0.87 -34.77
N GLU A 412 19.53 -1.94 -35.59
CA GLU A 412 20.34 -2.08 -36.80
C GLU A 412 19.99 -1.05 -37.88
N VAL A 413 18.76 -0.58 -37.91
CA VAL A 413 18.27 0.43 -38.88
C VAL A 413 17.84 1.73 -38.17
N GLY A 414 18.07 1.87 -36.87
CA GLY A 414 17.75 3.09 -36.10
C GLY A 414 16.25 3.38 -35.96
N VAL A 415 15.40 2.37 -36.15
CA VAL A 415 13.93 2.53 -36.08
C VAL A 415 13.39 1.91 -34.81
N LYS A 416 12.66 2.70 -34.05
CA LYS A 416 11.86 2.24 -32.91
C LYS A 416 10.38 2.58 -33.17
N VAL A 417 9.52 1.58 -33.09
CA VAL A 417 8.06 1.70 -33.21
C VAL A 417 7.45 1.42 -31.81
N THR A 418 6.61 2.33 -31.37
CA THR A 418 5.90 2.20 -30.09
C THR A 418 4.42 2.39 -30.32
#